data_0797163314788d1674eb6c63d83e5094
#
_entry.id   0797163314788d1674eb6c63d83e5094
#
_cell.length_a   1.000
_cell.length_b   1.000
_cell.length_c   1.000
_cell.angle_alpha   90.00
_cell.angle_beta   90.00
_cell.angle_gamma   90.00
#
_symmetry.space_group_name_H-M   'P 1'
#
loop_
_entity.id
_entity.type
_entity.pdbx_description
1 polymer ?
#
loop_
_entity_poly.entity_id
_entity_poly.type
_entity_poly.pdbx_seq_one_letter_code
_entity_poly.pdbx_strand_id
1 'polypeptide(L)'
;MLSIEEKNNIRLAMVRRYNNGAFTHNYIFGFVRGGLVYAVQVNNADDLLNSLTYVEKRSSGYNLRYRPNKAQQEVILAHATRVEILGSVDWLESERANHNNNRGDVFEYYACKHWNGTQPANRSEKFTTCGDFWTADGVHFQCKFGASTGAATFTDEKTLANLGL
;
A
#
# COMPACT_ATOMS: atom_id res chain seq x y z
N MET A 1 3.55 -26.51 0.37
CA MET A 1 3.99 -25.33 1.15
C MET A 1 5.07 -24.59 0.35
N LEU A 2 4.96 -23.27 0.28
CA LEU A 2 5.95 -22.46 -0.42
C LEU A 2 7.26 -22.39 0.37
N SER A 3 8.39 -22.50 -0.34
CA SER A 3 9.70 -22.23 0.25
C SER A 3 9.86 -20.72 0.54
N ILE A 4 10.87 -20.37 1.33
CA ILE A 4 11.21 -18.97 1.60
C ILE A 4 11.60 -18.26 0.30
N GLU A 5 12.36 -18.93 -0.56
CA GLU A 5 12.77 -18.40 -1.85
C GLU A 5 11.57 -18.11 -2.77
N GLU A 6 10.64 -19.06 -2.87
CA GLU A 6 9.41 -18.88 -3.64
C GLU A 6 8.60 -17.70 -3.14
N LYS A 7 8.44 -17.57 -1.82
CA LYS A 7 7.73 -16.44 -1.21
C LYS A 7 8.39 -15.12 -1.55
N ASN A 8 9.71 -15.05 -1.47
CA ASN A 8 10.46 -13.84 -1.80
C ASN A 8 10.31 -13.47 -3.27
N ASN A 9 10.37 -14.44 -4.17
CA ASN A 9 10.21 -14.23 -5.60
C ASN A 9 8.80 -13.70 -5.93
N ILE A 10 7.78 -14.29 -5.32
CA ILE A 10 6.39 -13.82 -5.47
C ILE A 10 6.25 -12.39 -4.98
N ARG A 11 6.79 -12.10 -3.80
CA ARG A 11 6.75 -10.74 -3.23
C ARG A 11 7.41 -9.71 -4.14
N LEU A 12 8.59 -10.00 -4.64
CA LEU A 12 9.32 -9.10 -5.54
C LEU A 12 8.54 -8.84 -6.84
N ALA A 13 7.98 -9.89 -7.42
CA ALA A 13 7.20 -9.76 -8.64
C ALA A 13 5.91 -8.95 -8.40
N MET A 14 5.26 -9.13 -7.26
CA MET A 14 4.07 -8.35 -6.89
C MET A 14 4.42 -6.87 -6.69
N VAL A 15 5.53 -6.57 -6.04
CA VAL A 15 5.98 -5.19 -5.87
C VAL A 15 6.25 -4.52 -7.21
N ARG A 16 6.92 -5.22 -8.13
CA ARG A 16 7.15 -4.71 -9.49
C ARG A 16 5.84 -4.43 -10.22
N ARG A 17 4.86 -5.30 -10.05
CA ARG A 17 3.54 -5.12 -10.64
C ARG A 17 2.82 -3.89 -10.10
N TYR A 18 2.92 -3.62 -8.79
CA TYR A 18 2.37 -2.40 -8.20
C TYR A 18 2.98 -1.15 -8.81
N ASN A 19 4.26 -1.21 -9.07
CA ASN A 19 4.99 -0.08 -9.64
C ASN A 19 4.96 -0.07 -11.17
N ASN A 20 4.08 -0.85 -11.80
CA ASN A 20 4.00 -1.04 -13.24
C ASN A 20 5.36 -1.44 -13.87
N GLY A 21 6.20 -2.12 -13.08
CA GLY A 21 7.49 -2.65 -13.53
C GLY A 21 8.57 -1.63 -13.79
N ALA A 22 8.24 -0.36 -14.01
CA ALA A 22 9.21 0.63 -14.50
C ALA A 22 9.41 1.82 -13.55
N PHE A 23 8.47 2.09 -12.65
CA PHE A 23 8.53 3.31 -11.86
C PHE A 23 8.68 3.01 -10.38
N THR A 24 9.57 3.72 -9.74
CA THR A 24 9.62 3.78 -8.29
C THR A 24 8.58 4.77 -7.81
N HIS A 25 7.62 4.30 -7.05
CA HIS A 25 6.60 5.16 -6.47
C HIS A 25 7.08 5.75 -5.15
N ASN A 26 6.57 6.93 -4.86
CA ASN A 26 6.54 7.43 -3.52
C ASN A 26 5.33 6.80 -2.82
N TYR A 27 5.53 6.34 -1.60
CA TYR A 27 4.50 5.67 -0.83
C TYR A 27 4.04 6.55 0.32
N ILE A 28 2.75 6.45 0.62
CA ILE A 28 2.18 6.92 1.86
C ILE A 28 1.83 5.67 2.68
N PHE A 29 2.63 5.40 3.69
CA PHE A 29 2.38 4.28 4.59
C PHE A 29 1.50 4.73 5.74
N GLY A 30 0.40 4.02 5.95
CA GLY A 30 -0.54 4.26 7.03
C GLY A 30 -0.48 3.18 8.08
N PHE A 31 -0.58 3.57 9.32
CA PHE A 31 -0.72 2.66 10.44
C PHE A 31 -1.33 3.37 11.64
N VAL A 32 -1.78 2.57 12.59
CA VAL A 32 -2.31 3.07 13.85
C VAL A 32 -1.25 2.95 14.92
N ARG A 33 -1.02 4.05 15.64
CA ARG A 33 -0.06 4.10 16.75
C ARG A 33 -0.58 5.05 17.82
N GLY A 34 -0.68 4.57 19.05
CA GLY A 34 -1.19 5.38 20.15
C GLY A 34 -2.61 5.93 19.92
N GLY A 35 -3.46 5.15 19.26
CA GLY A 35 -4.84 5.56 18.94
C GLY A 35 -4.96 6.58 17.81
N LEU A 36 -3.86 6.89 17.11
CA LEU A 36 -3.82 7.86 16.01
C LEU A 36 -3.51 7.18 14.70
N VAL A 37 -4.07 7.71 13.62
CA VAL A 37 -3.84 7.27 12.25
C VAL A 37 -2.72 8.10 11.65
N TYR A 38 -1.57 7.47 11.44
CA TYR A 38 -0.40 8.07 10.85
C TYR A 38 -0.42 7.88 9.34
N ALA A 39 -0.03 8.92 8.62
CA ALA A 39 0.26 8.87 7.19
C ALA A 39 1.69 9.34 6.98
N VAL A 40 2.54 8.47 6.46
CA VAL A 40 3.99 8.68 6.40
C VAL A 40 4.46 8.55 4.96
N GLN A 41 5.00 9.64 4.41
CA GLN A 41 5.60 9.64 3.08
C GLN A 41 7.00 9.07 3.12
N VAL A 42 7.27 8.09 2.27
CA VAL A 42 8.60 7.53 2.05
C VAL A 42 8.86 7.53 0.55
N ASN A 43 9.94 8.17 0.13
CA ASN A 43 10.33 8.24 -1.27
C ASN A 43 11.21 7.05 -1.64
N ASN A 44 11.10 6.59 -2.89
CA ASN A 44 11.88 5.46 -3.40
C ASN A 44 11.77 4.22 -2.52
N ALA A 45 10.54 3.84 -2.17
CA ALA A 45 10.26 2.90 -1.10
C ALA A 45 10.22 1.43 -1.55
N ASP A 46 10.68 1.07 -2.74
CA ASP A 46 10.54 -0.29 -3.26
C ASP A 46 11.23 -1.32 -2.37
N ASP A 47 12.48 -1.07 -1.97
CA ASP A 47 13.21 -1.98 -1.08
C ASP A 47 12.57 -2.05 0.31
N LEU A 48 12.13 -0.91 0.81
CA LEU A 48 11.44 -0.85 2.09
C LEU A 48 10.11 -1.62 2.03
N LEU A 49 9.35 -1.47 0.96
CA LEU A 49 8.10 -2.19 0.77
C LEU A 49 8.31 -3.70 0.81
N ASN A 50 9.40 -4.19 0.22
CA ASN A 50 9.76 -5.60 0.29
C ASN A 50 9.93 -6.10 1.74
N SER A 51 10.52 -5.30 2.60
CA SER A 51 10.71 -5.66 4.01
C SER A 51 9.46 -5.51 4.86
N LEU A 52 8.50 -4.70 4.41
CA LEU A 52 7.26 -4.41 5.13
C LEU A 52 6.11 -5.33 4.75
N THR A 53 6.24 -6.08 3.67
CA THR A 53 5.18 -6.93 3.14
C THR A 53 5.53 -8.41 3.23
N TYR A 54 4.50 -9.24 3.26
CA TYR A 54 4.66 -10.69 3.20
C TYR A 54 3.60 -11.30 2.29
N VAL A 55 3.92 -12.46 1.74
CA VAL A 55 3.01 -13.21 0.87
C VAL A 55 2.19 -14.16 1.72
N GLU A 56 0.88 -14.11 1.56
CA GLU A 56 -0.06 -15.04 2.17
C GLU A 56 -0.71 -15.88 1.08
N LYS A 57 -0.61 -17.21 1.21
CA LYS A 57 -1.31 -18.10 0.31
C LYS A 57 -2.76 -18.25 0.75
N ARG A 58 -3.66 -18.15 -0.23
CA ARG A 58 -5.08 -18.43 -0.07
C ARG A 58 -5.51 -19.56 -1.00
N SER A 59 -6.75 -20.04 -0.84
CA SER A 59 -7.30 -21.13 -1.68
C SER A 59 -7.31 -20.79 -3.16
N SER A 60 -7.40 -19.51 -3.52
CA SER A 60 -7.51 -19.04 -4.91
C SER A 60 -6.28 -18.28 -5.40
N GLY A 61 -5.17 -18.29 -4.66
CA GLY A 61 -3.95 -17.59 -5.05
C GLY A 61 -3.16 -17.00 -3.90
N TYR A 62 -2.51 -15.90 -4.16
CA TYR A 62 -1.60 -15.26 -3.21
C TYR A 62 -2.00 -13.80 -3.00
N ASN A 63 -1.92 -13.36 -1.73
CA ASN A 63 -2.06 -11.95 -1.36
C ASN A 63 -0.73 -11.40 -0.87
N LEU A 64 -0.42 -10.20 -1.26
CA LEU A 64 0.63 -9.41 -0.63
C LEU A 64 0.02 -8.63 0.53
N ARG A 65 0.49 -8.89 1.75
CA ARG A 65 -0.03 -8.29 2.98
C ARG A 65 0.91 -7.24 3.51
N TYR A 66 0.33 -6.12 3.92
CA TYR A 66 1.02 -5.05 4.63
C TYR A 66 0.38 -4.90 6.00
N ARG A 67 1.11 -5.26 7.05
CA ARG A 67 0.68 -5.16 8.45
C ARG A 67 1.90 -4.80 9.32
N PRO A 68 2.30 -3.54 9.36
CA PRO A 68 3.51 -3.16 10.05
C PRO A 68 3.37 -3.34 11.56
N ASN A 69 4.24 -4.16 12.14
CA ASN A 69 4.38 -4.26 13.58
C ASN A 69 5.11 -3.01 14.12
N LYS A 70 5.29 -2.94 15.44
CA LYS A 70 5.91 -1.78 16.08
C LYS A 70 7.32 -1.50 15.54
N ALA A 71 8.13 -2.53 15.35
CA ALA A 71 9.48 -2.38 14.80
C ALA A 71 9.46 -1.88 13.36
N GLN A 72 8.55 -2.40 12.55
CA GLN A 72 8.38 -1.95 11.16
C GLN A 72 7.87 -0.50 11.09
N GLN A 73 6.97 -0.11 11.99
CA GLN A 73 6.52 1.29 12.11
C GLN A 73 7.70 2.22 12.40
N GLU A 74 8.62 1.83 13.28
CA GLU A 74 9.83 2.60 13.57
C GLU A 74 10.72 2.72 12.32
N VAL A 75 10.85 1.66 11.54
CA VAL A 75 11.60 1.70 10.27
C VAL A 75 10.96 2.66 9.29
N ILE A 76 9.64 2.64 9.14
CA ILE A 76 8.91 3.56 8.28
C ILE A 76 9.17 5.01 8.70
N LEU A 77 9.05 5.30 10.00
CA LEU A 77 9.29 6.63 10.53
C LEU A 77 10.74 7.09 10.34
N ALA A 78 11.69 6.17 10.42
CA ALA A 78 13.11 6.49 10.18
C ALA A 78 13.40 6.89 8.72
N HIS A 79 12.58 6.43 7.77
CA HIS A 79 12.70 6.77 6.35
C HIS A 79 11.74 7.86 5.89
N ALA A 80 10.98 8.44 6.82
CA ALA A 80 9.95 9.42 6.49
C ALA A 80 10.52 10.72 5.93
N THR A 81 9.92 11.21 4.86
CA THR A 81 10.16 12.56 4.35
C THR A 81 9.05 13.53 4.80
N ARG A 82 7.90 12.99 5.19
CA ARG A 82 6.78 13.76 5.73
C ARG A 82 5.90 12.84 6.57
N VAL A 83 5.44 13.33 7.72
CA VAL A 83 4.52 12.63 8.61
C VAL A 83 3.31 13.50 8.88
N GLU A 84 2.13 12.94 8.70
CA GLU A 84 0.86 13.59 9.01
C GLU A 84 0.03 12.68 9.92
N ILE A 85 -0.73 13.28 10.82
CA ILE A 85 -1.76 12.59 11.59
C ILE A 85 -3.10 12.92 10.95
N LEU A 86 -3.78 11.91 10.43
CA LEU A 86 -5.07 12.11 9.75
C LEU A 86 -6.23 12.27 10.74
N GLY A 87 -6.12 11.63 11.88
CA GLY A 87 -7.16 11.66 12.91
C GLY A 87 -6.97 10.54 13.93
N SER A 88 -7.98 10.33 14.76
CA SER A 88 -8.01 9.23 15.70
C SER A 88 -8.54 7.94 15.04
N VAL A 89 -8.34 6.81 15.71
CA VAL A 89 -8.94 5.53 15.28
C VAL A 89 -10.46 5.64 15.27
N ASP A 90 -11.06 6.28 16.26
CA ASP A 90 -12.51 6.47 16.33
C ASP A 90 -13.03 7.28 15.16
N TRP A 91 -12.31 8.33 14.75
CA TRP A 91 -12.61 9.08 13.55
C TRP A 91 -12.58 8.18 12.30
N LEU A 92 -11.54 7.36 12.16
CA LEU A 92 -11.40 6.45 11.02
C LEU A 92 -12.58 5.47 10.93
N GLU A 93 -12.96 4.87 12.04
CA GLU A 93 -14.09 3.93 12.09
C GLU A 93 -15.42 4.63 11.78
N SER A 94 -15.60 5.86 12.26
CA SER A 94 -16.79 6.67 11.96
C SER A 94 -16.87 6.99 10.46
N GLU A 95 -15.77 7.42 9.85
CA GLU A 95 -15.72 7.71 8.41
C GLU A 95 -15.98 6.46 7.58
N ARG A 96 -15.42 5.33 7.98
CA ARG A 96 -15.66 4.06 7.32
C ARG A 96 -17.14 3.67 7.33
N ALA A 97 -17.78 3.78 8.49
CA ALA A 97 -19.19 3.44 8.65
C ALA A 97 -20.11 4.40 7.90
N ASN A 98 -19.84 5.70 7.95
CA ASN A 98 -20.67 6.73 7.33
C ASN A 98 -20.67 6.66 5.81
N HIS A 99 -19.58 6.23 5.21
CA HIS A 99 -19.43 6.17 3.75
C HIS A 99 -19.47 4.75 3.19
N ASN A 100 -19.69 3.76 4.04
CA ASN A 100 -19.72 2.35 3.67
C ASN A 100 -18.46 1.93 2.89
N ASN A 101 -17.33 2.46 3.27
CA ASN A 101 -16.02 2.18 2.67
C ASN A 101 -15.16 1.34 3.59
N ASN A 102 -14.12 0.73 3.05
CA ASN A 102 -13.12 0.07 3.87
C ASN A 102 -12.09 1.09 4.41
N ARG A 103 -11.28 0.66 5.37
CA ARG A 103 -10.27 1.52 6.01
C ARG A 103 -9.22 2.03 5.02
N GLY A 104 -8.82 1.19 4.08
CA GLY A 104 -7.84 1.56 3.05
C GLY A 104 -8.34 2.68 2.15
N ASP A 105 -9.59 2.63 1.73
CA ASP A 105 -10.19 3.67 0.89
C ASP A 105 -10.33 4.99 1.64
N VAL A 106 -10.73 4.95 2.90
CA VAL A 106 -10.81 6.15 3.75
C VAL A 106 -9.43 6.77 3.93
N PHE A 107 -8.45 5.94 4.26
CA PHE A 107 -7.06 6.39 4.40
C PHE A 107 -6.55 7.08 3.14
N GLU A 108 -6.71 6.44 1.99
CA GLU A 108 -6.27 6.96 0.70
C GLU A 108 -6.91 8.31 0.38
N TYR A 109 -8.20 8.44 0.61
CA TYR A 109 -8.93 9.68 0.37
C TYR A 109 -8.41 10.83 1.24
N TYR A 110 -8.23 10.62 2.53
CA TYR A 110 -7.75 11.66 3.44
C TYR A 110 -6.26 11.93 3.32
N ALA A 111 -5.45 10.94 2.99
CA ALA A 111 -4.05 11.17 2.63
C ALA A 111 -3.96 12.07 1.39
N CYS A 112 -4.75 11.80 0.38
CA CYS A 112 -4.83 12.63 -0.82
C CYS A 112 -5.15 14.08 -0.45
N LYS A 113 -6.12 14.31 0.42
CA LYS A 113 -6.47 15.66 0.88
C LYS A 113 -5.31 16.35 1.63
N HIS A 114 -4.66 15.65 2.53
CA HIS A 114 -3.54 16.21 3.29
C HIS A 114 -2.35 16.58 2.40
N TRP A 115 -2.16 15.86 1.30
CA TRP A 115 -1.10 16.14 0.33
C TRP A 115 -1.53 17.06 -0.82
N ASN A 116 -2.76 17.59 -0.78
CA ASN A 116 -3.34 18.40 -1.85
C ASN A 116 -3.29 17.69 -3.21
N GLY A 117 -3.59 16.40 -3.19
CA GLY A 117 -3.52 15.55 -4.37
C GLY A 117 -4.82 15.49 -5.15
N THR A 118 -4.75 14.85 -6.29
CA THR A 118 -5.88 14.56 -7.18
C THR A 118 -5.99 13.05 -7.30
N GLN A 119 -7.19 12.52 -7.07
CA GLN A 119 -7.45 11.10 -7.27
C GLN A 119 -7.87 10.78 -8.70
N PRO A 120 -7.58 9.56 -9.19
CA PRO A 120 -8.11 9.10 -10.47
C PRO A 120 -9.64 9.14 -10.50
N ALA A 121 -10.22 9.52 -11.63
CA ALA A 121 -11.66 9.58 -11.78
C ALA A 121 -12.32 8.20 -11.78
N ASN A 122 -11.59 7.17 -12.21
CA ASN A 122 -12.08 5.80 -12.29
C ASN A 122 -10.92 4.80 -12.25
N ARG A 123 -11.26 3.52 -12.21
CA ARG A 123 -10.28 2.43 -12.11
C ARG A 123 -9.34 2.37 -13.32
N SER A 124 -9.82 2.64 -14.50
CA SER A 124 -8.99 2.66 -15.72
C SER A 124 -7.95 3.75 -15.66
N GLU A 125 -8.32 4.93 -15.21
CA GLU A 125 -7.39 6.04 -15.00
C GLU A 125 -6.36 5.70 -13.94
N LYS A 126 -6.76 5.03 -12.85
CA LYS A 126 -5.84 4.59 -11.80
C LYS A 126 -4.73 3.69 -12.36
N PHE A 127 -5.05 2.79 -13.27
CA PHE A 127 -4.06 1.91 -13.89
C PHE A 127 -3.13 2.65 -14.85
N THR A 128 -3.62 3.64 -15.57
CA THR A 128 -2.82 4.40 -16.52
C THR A 128 -1.94 5.46 -15.87
N THR A 129 -2.37 6.03 -14.76
CA THR A 129 -1.62 7.07 -14.04
C THR A 129 -0.64 6.54 -13.01
N CYS A 130 -0.61 5.21 -12.78
CA CYS A 130 0.35 4.55 -11.91
C CYS A 130 0.35 5.07 -10.48
N GLY A 131 -0.82 5.31 -9.89
CA GLY A 131 -0.88 5.76 -8.49
C GLY A 131 -2.29 5.89 -7.95
N ASP A 132 -2.36 5.98 -6.62
CA ASP A 132 -3.62 6.21 -5.92
C ASP A 132 -4.03 7.68 -5.96
N PHE A 133 -3.05 8.55 -6.00
CA PHE A 133 -3.25 9.98 -6.27
C PHE A 133 -1.93 10.60 -6.77
N TRP A 134 -2.03 11.81 -7.28
CA TRP A 134 -0.86 12.60 -7.69
C TRP A 134 -1.02 14.05 -7.23
N THR A 135 0.12 14.72 -7.09
CA THR A 135 0.18 16.13 -6.70
C THR A 135 0.45 17.02 -7.92
N ALA A 136 0.26 18.33 -7.76
CA ALA A 136 0.39 19.29 -8.84
C ALA A 136 1.79 19.34 -9.48
N ASP A 137 2.81 18.92 -8.74
CA ASP A 137 4.18 18.79 -9.22
C ASP A 137 4.44 17.49 -10.00
N GLY A 138 3.41 16.69 -10.23
CA GLY A 138 3.50 15.46 -11.02
C GLY A 138 3.99 14.24 -10.26
N VAL A 139 4.08 14.31 -8.95
CA VAL A 139 4.49 13.16 -8.13
C VAL A 139 3.30 12.24 -7.88
N HIS A 140 3.48 10.96 -8.20
CA HIS A 140 2.46 9.92 -8.00
C HIS A 140 2.76 9.16 -6.70
N PHE A 141 1.69 8.88 -5.95
CA PHE A 141 1.76 8.21 -4.67
C PHE A 141 0.93 6.94 -4.66
N GLN A 142 1.47 5.91 -4.03
CA GLN A 142 0.73 4.70 -3.65
C GLN A 142 0.50 4.70 -2.15
N CYS A 143 -0.72 4.35 -1.73
CA CYS A 143 -1.08 4.29 -0.32
C CYS A 143 -1.21 2.84 0.14
N LYS A 144 -0.69 2.55 1.32
CA LYS A 144 -0.86 1.27 2.00
C LYS A 144 -1.24 1.55 3.44
N PHE A 145 -2.32 0.95 3.92
CA PHE A 145 -2.81 1.19 5.27
C PHE A 145 -2.86 -0.09 6.11
N GLY A 146 -2.22 -0.05 7.25
CA GLY A 146 -2.39 -0.94 8.39
C GLY A 146 -2.55 -2.41 8.08
N ALA A 147 -3.67 -2.95 8.47
CA ALA A 147 -4.04 -4.35 8.26
C ALA A 147 -4.62 -4.64 6.89
N SER A 148 -4.73 -3.63 6.01
CA SER A 148 -5.33 -3.82 4.70
C SER A 148 -4.47 -4.73 3.82
N THR A 149 -5.15 -5.47 2.97
CA THR A 149 -4.50 -6.17 1.88
C THR A 149 -4.22 -5.16 0.79
N GLY A 150 -3.00 -4.85 0.57
CA GLY A 150 -2.66 -3.91 -0.47
C GLY A 150 -2.50 -4.55 -1.83
N ALA A 151 -2.90 -5.79 -2.01
CA ALA A 151 -2.48 -6.53 -3.16
C ALA A 151 -3.63 -7.02 -4.01
N ALA A 152 -3.37 -7.19 -5.28
CA ALA A 152 -4.16 -8.04 -6.12
C ALA A 152 -4.03 -9.50 -5.63
N THR A 153 -5.12 -10.25 -5.71
CA THR A 153 -5.10 -11.69 -5.50
C THR A 153 -4.85 -12.36 -6.85
N PHE A 154 -3.97 -13.33 -6.87
CA PHE A 154 -3.64 -14.08 -8.07
C PHE A 154 -4.08 -15.54 -7.91
N THR A 155 -4.45 -16.17 -9.02
CA THR A 155 -4.68 -17.59 -9.05
C THR A 155 -3.34 -18.34 -9.15
N ASP A 156 -3.23 -19.51 -8.52
CA ASP A 156 -1.97 -20.20 -8.33
C ASP A 156 -1.15 -20.41 -9.62
N GLU A 157 -1.64 -21.23 -10.52
CA GLU A 157 -0.88 -21.62 -11.71
C GLU A 157 -0.60 -20.42 -12.64
N LYS A 158 -1.62 -19.66 -12.92
CA LYS A 158 -1.51 -18.52 -13.82
C LYS A 158 -0.63 -17.44 -13.23
N THR A 159 -0.69 -17.26 -11.92
CA THR A 159 0.16 -16.30 -11.22
C THR A 159 1.62 -16.69 -11.32
N LEU A 160 1.94 -17.92 -10.97
CA LEU A 160 3.32 -18.40 -11.02
C LEU A 160 3.92 -18.29 -12.43
N ALA A 161 3.17 -18.67 -13.46
CA ALA A 161 3.59 -18.51 -14.84
C ALA A 161 3.82 -17.05 -15.23
N ASN A 162 2.90 -16.16 -14.85
CA ASN A 162 2.99 -14.73 -15.15
C ASN A 162 4.14 -14.03 -14.38
N LEU A 163 4.52 -14.58 -13.25
CA LEU A 163 5.62 -14.06 -12.43
C LEU A 163 6.96 -14.69 -12.80
N GLY A 164 7.00 -15.62 -13.75
CA GLY A 164 8.21 -16.31 -14.16
C GLY A 164 8.72 -17.34 -13.17
N LEU A 165 7.82 -17.91 -12.39
CA LEU A 165 8.12 -18.90 -11.34
C LEU A 165 7.71 -20.33 -11.69
#